data_7f284b983b89b7bfb0373aa7ee26b9c6
#
_entry.id   7f284b983b89b7bfb0373aa7ee26b9c6
#
_cell.length_a   1.000
_cell.length_b   1.000
_cell.length_c   1.000
_cell.angle_alpha   90.00
_cell.angle_beta   90.00
_cell.angle_gamma   90.00
#
_symmetry.space_group_name_H-M   'P 1'
#
loop_
_entity.id
_entity.type
_entity.pdbx_description
1 polymer ?
#
loop_
_entity_poly.entity_id
_entity_poly.type
_entity_poly.pdbx_seq_one_letter_code
_entity_poly.pdbx_strand_id
1 'polypeptide(L)'
;VLLSTVSVIDIPDLLTSGLVPVGRFRSPQEAQEYALVILAMRLDCLITVEEEGGYLVHGEEKFVEAIREEFRLYREEKVCQPSPVAIPIFGSGVELALLWLGILLFCFTRQIQDPEVETKYVSSTVGILIEGEWYRAFTALFLHADMPHLLGNVVFGSIFGIFVANSFGPLRGWGLIILSGFIGNLLNVFIRFPGDYFGLGASTAVFGALGLLVGSGLDLAWRERSFRKGVRSFTPLLAGLTIFGINGIGGPGIDTLAHLTGMVSGIFLGFPAAYLLARKVD
;
A
#
# COMPACT_ATOMS: atom_id res chain seq x y z
N VAL A 1 1.75 -19.11 -12.79
CA VAL A 1 1.84 -20.15 -13.82
C VAL A 1 2.51 -21.35 -13.20
N LEU A 2 1.75 -22.25 -12.52
CA LEU A 2 2.14 -23.61 -12.10
C LEU A 2 0.94 -24.26 -11.38
N LEU A 3 -0.20 -24.34 -12.09
CA LEU A 3 -1.39 -25.05 -11.63
C LEU A 3 -1.87 -25.98 -12.77
N SER A 4 -0.99 -26.86 -13.20
CA SER A 4 -1.39 -27.90 -14.16
C SER A 4 -0.55 -29.15 -13.95
N THR A 5 -0.82 -29.89 -12.89
CA THR A 5 -0.66 -31.36 -12.87
C THR A 5 -1.22 -31.90 -11.55
N VAL A 6 -2.52 -31.77 -11.35
CA VAL A 6 -3.25 -32.76 -10.57
C VAL A 6 -3.74 -33.78 -11.61
N SER A 7 -2.88 -34.71 -11.94
CA SER A 7 -3.32 -35.89 -12.72
C SER A 7 -4.13 -36.78 -11.77
N VAL A 8 -5.37 -37.06 -12.15
CA VAL A 8 -6.13 -38.18 -11.58
C VAL A 8 -5.40 -39.45 -12.03
N ILE A 9 -4.56 -39.99 -11.15
CA ILE A 9 -3.82 -41.22 -11.41
C ILE A 9 -4.74 -42.40 -11.02
N ASP A 10 -4.85 -43.39 -11.87
CA ASP A 10 -5.60 -44.63 -11.58
C ASP A 10 -4.99 -45.36 -10.38
N ILE A 11 -5.86 -45.99 -9.56
CA ILE A 11 -5.51 -46.70 -8.32
C ILE A 11 -4.37 -47.74 -8.47
N PRO A 12 -4.17 -48.44 -9.64
CA PRO A 12 -3.06 -49.38 -9.82
C PRO A 12 -1.65 -48.76 -9.71
N ASP A 13 -1.47 -47.49 -10.09
CA ASP A 13 -0.14 -46.81 -10.02
C ASP A 13 0.28 -46.42 -8.61
N LEU A 14 -0.66 -46.33 -7.68
CA LEU A 14 -0.39 -46.03 -6.26
C LEU A 14 0.38 -47.16 -5.56
N LEU A 15 0.10 -48.42 -5.93
CA LEU A 15 0.74 -49.59 -5.30
C LEU A 15 2.21 -49.76 -5.72
N THR A 16 2.63 -49.12 -6.83
CA THR A 16 4.01 -49.15 -7.32
C THR A 16 4.82 -47.91 -6.89
N SER A 17 4.18 -46.85 -6.41
CA SER A 17 4.83 -45.56 -6.11
C SER A 17 5.50 -45.49 -4.73
N GLY A 18 5.27 -46.45 -3.83
CA GLY A 18 5.76 -46.40 -2.44
C GLY A 18 5.16 -45.23 -1.61
N LEU A 19 4.00 -44.72 -2.06
CA LEU A 19 3.25 -43.67 -1.35
C LEU A 19 2.17 -44.30 -0.49
N VAL A 20 2.09 -43.90 0.77
CA VAL A 20 1.10 -44.36 1.76
C VAL A 20 0.29 -43.19 2.32
N PRO A 21 -0.96 -43.42 2.80
CA PRO A 21 -1.76 -42.36 3.39
C PRO A 21 -1.11 -41.80 4.65
N VAL A 22 -0.90 -40.49 4.68
CA VAL A 22 -0.31 -39.77 5.82
C VAL A 22 -1.29 -38.83 6.52
N GLY A 23 -2.40 -38.47 5.85
CA GLY A 23 -3.46 -37.64 6.43
C GLY A 23 -4.79 -37.74 5.68
N ARG A 24 -5.91 -37.56 6.41
CA ARG A 24 -7.27 -37.50 5.87
C ARG A 24 -7.87 -36.13 6.15
N PHE A 25 -8.48 -35.49 5.15
CA PHE A 25 -8.98 -34.13 5.21
C PHE A 25 -10.41 -34.04 4.68
N ARG A 26 -11.17 -33.05 5.17
CA ARG A 26 -12.59 -32.90 4.82
C ARG A 26 -12.82 -32.01 3.58
N SER A 27 -11.83 -31.20 3.22
CA SER A 27 -11.95 -30.29 2.08
C SER A 27 -10.73 -30.40 1.16
N PRO A 28 -10.90 -30.12 -0.16
CA PRO A 28 -9.79 -30.13 -1.10
C PRO A 28 -8.75 -29.05 -0.77
N GLN A 29 -9.17 -27.91 -0.22
CA GLN A 29 -8.28 -26.82 0.18
C GLN A 29 -7.36 -27.26 1.33
N GLU A 30 -7.92 -27.92 2.33
CA GLU A 30 -7.14 -28.45 3.46
C GLU A 30 -6.14 -29.52 3.00
N ALA A 31 -6.57 -30.45 2.15
CA ALA A 31 -5.70 -31.47 1.60
C ALA A 31 -4.55 -30.88 0.77
N GLN A 32 -4.83 -29.86 -0.06
CA GLN A 32 -3.80 -29.13 -0.83
C GLN A 32 -2.81 -28.41 0.08
N GLU A 33 -3.29 -27.79 1.15
CA GLU A 33 -2.46 -27.10 2.13
C GLU A 33 -1.45 -28.05 2.80
N TYR A 34 -1.90 -29.23 3.21
CA TYR A 34 -1.01 -30.24 3.81
C TYR A 34 -0.11 -30.95 2.78
N ALA A 35 -0.56 -31.09 1.55
CA ALA A 35 0.31 -31.55 0.46
C ALA A 35 1.46 -30.57 0.18
N LEU A 36 1.22 -29.25 0.29
CA LEU A 36 2.28 -28.24 0.18
C LEU A 36 3.33 -28.38 1.29
N VAL A 37 2.96 -28.84 2.49
CA VAL A 37 3.92 -29.12 3.57
C VAL A 37 4.86 -30.25 3.15
N ILE A 38 4.34 -31.35 2.57
CA ILE A 38 5.16 -32.46 2.06
C ILE A 38 6.10 -31.99 0.94
N LEU A 39 5.56 -31.20 -0.03
CA LEU A 39 6.37 -30.63 -1.11
C LEU A 39 7.48 -29.69 -0.59
N ALA A 40 7.21 -28.94 0.51
CA ALA A 40 8.23 -28.11 1.14
C ALA A 40 9.37 -28.94 1.76
N MET A 41 9.11 -30.18 2.17
CA MET A 41 10.10 -31.17 2.60
C MET A 41 10.87 -31.77 1.40
N ARG A 42 10.54 -31.41 0.17
CA ARG A 42 11.08 -31.98 -1.10
C ARG A 42 10.80 -33.47 -1.25
N LEU A 43 9.64 -33.90 -0.78
CA LEU A 43 9.13 -35.27 -0.90
C LEU A 43 7.98 -35.31 -1.89
N ASP A 44 7.77 -36.47 -2.51
CA ASP A 44 6.65 -36.70 -3.39
C ASP A 44 5.35 -36.85 -2.61
N CYS A 45 4.26 -36.30 -3.14
CA CYS A 45 2.94 -36.44 -2.55
C CYS A 45 1.85 -36.57 -3.62
N LEU A 46 0.74 -37.20 -3.21
CA LEU A 46 -0.46 -37.38 -4.04
C LEU A 46 -1.71 -37.13 -3.19
N ILE A 47 -2.73 -36.53 -3.80
CA ILE A 47 -4.06 -36.39 -3.17
C ILE A 47 -5.02 -37.30 -3.92
N THR A 48 -5.75 -38.15 -3.18
CA THR A 48 -6.84 -38.98 -3.71
C THR A 48 -8.16 -38.61 -3.06
N VAL A 49 -9.26 -38.85 -3.77
CA VAL A 49 -10.62 -38.65 -3.29
C VAL A 49 -11.19 -39.99 -2.84
N GLU A 50 -11.78 -40.03 -1.65
CA GLU A 50 -12.47 -41.22 -1.15
C GLU A 50 -13.92 -41.30 -1.65
N GLU A 51 -14.45 -42.51 -1.82
CA GLU A 51 -15.83 -42.73 -2.24
C GLU A 51 -16.87 -42.18 -1.28
N GLU A 52 -16.56 -42.11 0.00
CA GLU A 52 -17.42 -41.54 1.07
C GLU A 52 -17.30 -40.01 1.22
N GLY A 53 -16.54 -39.34 0.36
CA GLY A 53 -16.41 -37.89 0.39
C GLY A 53 -15.34 -37.39 1.37
N GLY A 54 -14.10 -37.67 1.11
CA GLY A 54 -12.92 -37.18 1.82
C GLY A 54 -11.72 -37.09 0.90
N TYR A 55 -10.63 -36.52 1.41
CA TYR A 55 -9.39 -36.36 0.67
C TYR A 55 -8.25 -37.01 1.45
N LEU A 56 -7.55 -37.97 0.85
CA LEU A 56 -6.34 -38.56 1.42
C LEU A 56 -5.12 -37.93 0.80
N VAL A 57 -4.20 -37.49 1.65
CA VAL A 57 -2.86 -37.08 1.23
C VAL A 57 -1.91 -38.24 1.48
N HIS A 58 -1.18 -38.61 0.43
CA HIS A 58 -0.20 -39.69 0.44
C HIS A 58 1.20 -39.08 0.41
N GLY A 59 2.13 -39.71 1.11
CA GLY A 59 3.54 -39.36 1.11
C GLY A 59 4.41 -40.61 1.13
N GLU A 60 5.71 -40.47 0.92
CA GLU A 60 6.66 -41.59 0.86
C GLU A 60 6.68 -42.38 2.18
N GLU A 61 6.52 -43.70 2.11
CA GLU A 61 6.42 -44.59 3.26
C GLU A 61 7.57 -44.44 4.27
N LYS A 62 8.78 -44.30 3.76
CA LYS A 62 10.00 -44.15 4.60
C LYS A 62 10.04 -42.85 5.43
N PHE A 63 9.22 -41.86 5.10
CA PHE A 63 9.18 -40.57 5.77
C PHE A 63 7.86 -40.28 6.51
N VAL A 64 6.99 -41.29 6.70
CA VAL A 64 5.66 -41.14 7.32
C VAL A 64 5.73 -40.40 8.67
N GLU A 65 6.65 -40.81 9.54
CA GLU A 65 6.77 -40.21 10.88
C GLU A 65 7.26 -38.75 10.80
N ALA A 66 8.20 -38.45 9.90
CA ALA A 66 8.68 -37.08 9.67
C ALA A 66 7.56 -36.20 9.11
N ILE A 67 6.77 -36.70 8.15
CA ILE A 67 5.62 -35.99 7.58
C ILE A 67 4.55 -35.71 8.65
N ARG A 68 4.24 -36.68 9.49
CA ARG A 68 3.25 -36.52 10.57
C ARG A 68 3.70 -35.49 11.60
N GLU A 69 4.99 -35.49 11.94
CA GLU A 69 5.55 -34.52 12.88
C GLU A 69 5.50 -33.11 12.26
N GLU A 70 5.83 -32.95 10.97
CA GLU A 70 5.74 -31.67 10.29
C GLU A 70 4.28 -31.17 10.19
N PHE A 71 3.32 -32.10 9.96
CA PHE A 71 1.89 -31.78 10.03
C PHE A 71 1.46 -31.31 11.43
N ARG A 72 2.02 -31.91 12.49
CA ARG A 72 1.78 -31.49 13.86
C ARG A 72 2.30 -30.07 14.12
N LEU A 73 3.56 -29.81 13.74
CA LEU A 73 4.20 -28.49 13.89
C LEU A 73 3.46 -27.42 13.09
N TYR A 74 3.09 -27.73 11.85
CA TYR A 74 2.32 -26.82 10.99
C TYR A 74 0.96 -26.48 11.62
N ARG A 75 0.26 -27.47 12.20
CA ARG A 75 -1.02 -27.27 12.88
C ARG A 75 -0.87 -26.40 14.12
N GLU A 76 0.16 -26.62 14.91
CA GLU A 76 0.46 -25.81 16.08
C GLU A 76 0.79 -24.37 15.70
N GLU A 77 1.61 -24.18 14.67
CA GLU A 77 1.91 -22.86 14.14
C GLU A 77 0.64 -22.13 13.64
N LYS A 78 -0.24 -22.86 12.95
CA LYS A 78 -1.51 -22.33 12.45
C LYS A 78 -2.46 -21.91 13.57
N VAL A 79 -2.52 -22.70 14.65
CA VAL A 79 -3.33 -22.37 15.85
C VAL A 79 -2.73 -21.17 16.61
N CYS A 80 -1.40 -21.07 16.64
CA CYS A 80 -0.70 -19.96 17.30
C CYS A 80 -0.66 -18.68 16.47
N GLN A 81 -1.02 -18.72 15.17
CA GLN A 81 -1.11 -17.49 14.38
C GLN A 81 -2.37 -16.71 14.79
N PRO A 82 -2.22 -15.48 15.31
CA PRO A 82 -3.37 -14.63 15.53
C PRO A 82 -4.12 -14.45 14.21
N SER A 83 -5.45 -14.51 14.27
CA SER A 83 -6.29 -14.23 13.09
C SER A 83 -5.79 -12.97 12.39
N PRO A 84 -5.64 -12.98 11.05
CA PRO A 84 -5.20 -11.80 10.34
C PRO A 84 -6.10 -10.62 10.72
N VAL A 85 -5.50 -9.51 11.13
CA VAL A 85 -6.27 -8.29 11.38
C VAL A 85 -6.99 -7.93 10.09
N ALA A 86 -8.32 -7.90 10.12
CA ALA A 86 -9.11 -7.49 8.97
C ALA A 86 -8.76 -6.03 8.63
N ILE A 87 -8.19 -5.83 7.44
CA ILE A 87 -7.96 -4.48 6.91
C ILE A 87 -9.23 -4.12 6.15
N PRO A 88 -10.02 -3.14 6.62
CA PRO A 88 -11.19 -2.72 5.89
C PRO A 88 -10.77 -2.15 4.52
N ILE A 89 -11.30 -2.71 3.44
CA ILE A 89 -11.13 -2.18 2.09
C ILE A 89 -12.34 -1.33 1.77
N PHE A 90 -12.13 -0.03 1.67
CA PHE A 90 -13.14 0.93 1.23
C PHE A 90 -13.19 1.00 -0.30
N GLY A 91 -14.10 1.79 -0.87
CA GLY A 91 -14.18 1.98 -2.33
C GLY A 91 -12.89 2.57 -2.92
N SER A 92 -12.64 2.31 -4.20
CA SER A 92 -11.40 2.69 -4.90
C SER A 92 -11.14 4.20 -5.00
N GLY A 93 -12.21 5.02 -4.94
CA GLY A 93 -12.10 6.47 -5.09
C GLY A 93 -11.61 6.93 -6.48
N VAL A 94 -11.81 6.11 -7.51
CA VAL A 94 -11.44 6.44 -8.91
C VAL A 94 -12.12 7.72 -9.35
N GLU A 95 -13.37 7.95 -8.95
CA GLU A 95 -14.13 9.15 -9.25
C GLU A 95 -13.44 10.41 -8.72
N LEU A 96 -12.87 10.33 -7.52
CA LEU A 96 -12.10 11.43 -6.93
C LEU A 96 -10.72 11.60 -7.58
N ALA A 97 -10.11 10.52 -8.07
CA ALA A 97 -8.89 10.61 -8.88
C ALA A 97 -9.16 11.29 -10.23
N LEU A 98 -10.31 11.02 -10.86
CA LEU A 98 -10.72 11.73 -12.07
C LEU A 98 -11.05 13.19 -11.79
N LEU A 99 -11.68 13.49 -10.66
CA LEU A 99 -11.92 14.87 -10.23
C LEU A 99 -10.58 15.61 -9.98
N TRP A 100 -9.63 14.96 -9.32
CA TRP A 100 -8.27 15.45 -9.11
C TRP A 100 -7.61 15.82 -10.43
N LEU A 101 -7.59 14.91 -11.40
CA LEU A 101 -7.09 15.15 -12.75
C LEU A 101 -7.77 16.40 -13.38
N GLY A 102 -9.11 16.47 -13.34
CA GLY A 102 -9.87 17.57 -13.91
C GLY A 102 -9.53 18.91 -13.26
N ILE A 103 -9.40 18.97 -11.94
CA ILE A 103 -9.03 20.18 -11.20
C ILE A 103 -7.62 20.63 -11.56
N LEU A 104 -6.64 19.72 -11.58
CA LEU A 104 -5.25 20.08 -11.92
C LEU A 104 -5.13 20.60 -13.35
N LEU A 105 -5.79 19.95 -14.31
CA LEU A 105 -5.81 20.41 -15.71
C LEU A 105 -6.49 21.79 -15.83
N PHE A 106 -7.60 22.00 -15.14
CA PHE A 106 -8.28 23.29 -15.13
C PHE A 106 -7.39 24.39 -14.56
N CYS A 107 -6.79 24.18 -13.39
CA CYS A 107 -5.90 25.16 -12.76
C CYS A 107 -4.67 25.47 -13.62
N PHE A 108 -4.06 24.45 -14.22
CA PHE A 108 -2.92 24.63 -15.12
C PHE A 108 -3.29 25.42 -16.38
N THR A 109 -4.46 25.16 -16.98
CA THR A 109 -4.97 25.93 -18.10
C THR A 109 -5.18 27.39 -17.72
N ARG A 110 -5.73 27.67 -16.53
CA ARG A 110 -5.91 29.02 -16.01
C ARG A 110 -4.55 29.73 -15.79
N GLN A 111 -3.57 29.00 -15.23
CA GLN A 111 -2.21 29.52 -15.00
C GLN A 111 -1.50 29.91 -16.31
N ILE A 112 -1.67 29.12 -17.39
CA ILE A 112 -1.11 29.45 -18.71
C ILE A 112 -1.79 30.68 -19.33
N GLN A 113 -3.10 30.82 -19.14
CA GLN A 113 -3.86 31.94 -19.70
C GLN A 113 -3.64 33.26 -18.97
N ASP A 114 -3.31 33.22 -17.69
CA ASP A 114 -3.15 34.39 -16.84
C ASP A 114 -1.92 34.23 -15.92
N PRO A 115 -0.78 34.82 -16.27
CA PRO A 115 0.45 34.74 -15.48
C PRO A 115 0.33 35.30 -14.06
N GLU A 116 -0.66 36.16 -13.75
CA GLU A 116 -0.88 36.69 -12.43
C GLU A 116 -1.37 35.60 -11.47
N VAL A 117 -1.98 34.52 -11.97
CA VAL A 117 -2.43 33.39 -11.19
C VAL A 117 -1.26 32.77 -10.43
N GLU A 118 -0.11 32.58 -11.06
CA GLU A 118 1.06 32.02 -10.39
C GLU A 118 1.55 32.90 -9.25
N THR A 119 1.79 34.18 -9.51
CA THR A 119 2.30 35.13 -8.50
C THR A 119 1.37 35.28 -7.30
N LYS A 120 0.06 35.23 -7.54
CA LYS A 120 -0.97 35.40 -6.52
C LYS A 120 -1.19 34.17 -5.64
N TYR A 121 -0.98 32.96 -6.19
CA TYR A 121 -1.39 31.70 -5.53
C TYR A 121 -0.24 30.76 -5.20
N VAL A 122 1.00 31.08 -5.58
CA VAL A 122 2.21 30.32 -5.22
C VAL A 122 2.47 30.39 -3.72
N SER A 123 2.94 29.31 -3.12
CA SER A 123 3.40 29.30 -1.73
C SER A 123 4.66 30.17 -1.60
N SER A 124 4.66 31.10 -0.65
CA SER A 124 5.85 31.93 -0.39
C SER A 124 6.01 32.23 1.09
N THR A 125 7.27 32.39 1.54
CA THR A 125 7.58 32.75 2.93
C THR A 125 7.02 34.12 3.29
N VAL A 126 7.18 35.10 2.41
CA VAL A 126 6.67 36.46 2.64
C VAL A 126 5.15 36.46 2.66
N GLY A 127 4.50 35.92 1.60
CA GLY A 127 3.04 35.93 1.51
C GLY A 127 2.38 35.20 2.70
N ILE A 128 2.89 34.06 3.10
CA ILE A 128 2.28 33.26 4.19
C ILE A 128 2.61 33.81 5.56
N LEU A 129 3.88 34.12 5.86
CA LEU A 129 4.32 34.44 7.22
C LEU A 129 4.30 35.93 7.54
N ILE A 130 4.44 36.80 6.56
CA ILE A 130 4.49 38.25 6.77
C ILE A 130 3.15 38.89 6.41
N GLU A 131 2.60 38.52 5.24
CA GLU A 131 1.35 39.13 4.75
C GLU A 131 0.09 38.37 5.25
N GLY A 132 0.26 37.19 5.87
CA GLY A 132 -0.84 36.40 6.43
C GLY A 132 -1.69 35.69 5.39
N GLU A 133 -1.20 35.48 4.19
CA GLU A 133 -1.92 34.85 3.07
C GLU A 133 -1.87 33.32 3.13
N TRP A 134 -2.35 32.74 4.24
CA TRP A 134 -2.31 31.29 4.52
C TRP A 134 -2.90 30.43 3.42
N TYR A 135 -3.84 30.98 2.64
CA TYR A 135 -4.46 30.24 1.51
C TYR A 135 -3.44 29.78 0.48
N ARG A 136 -2.29 30.47 0.35
CA ARG A 136 -1.22 30.12 -0.60
C ARG A 136 -0.64 28.72 -0.34
N ALA A 137 -0.61 28.27 0.93
CA ALA A 137 -0.18 26.93 1.26
C ALA A 137 -1.10 25.84 0.67
N PHE A 138 -2.39 26.18 0.48
CA PHE A 138 -3.38 25.31 -0.16
C PHE A 138 -3.38 25.48 -1.69
N THR A 139 -3.43 26.71 -2.18
CA THR A 139 -3.59 26.98 -3.61
C THR A 139 -2.38 26.58 -4.43
N ALA A 140 -1.18 26.65 -3.85
CA ALA A 140 0.05 26.18 -4.50
C ALA A 140 0.04 24.70 -4.88
N LEU A 141 -0.76 23.88 -4.21
CA LEU A 141 -0.94 22.46 -4.55
C LEU A 141 -1.57 22.24 -5.94
N PHE A 142 -2.19 23.26 -6.51
CA PHE A 142 -2.91 23.16 -7.79
C PHE A 142 -2.15 23.83 -8.95
N LEU A 143 -1.03 24.50 -8.66
CA LEU A 143 -0.18 25.14 -9.65
C LEU A 143 0.97 24.22 -10.09
N HIS A 144 1.44 24.36 -11.34
CA HIS A 144 2.52 23.53 -11.86
C HIS A 144 3.45 24.36 -12.77
N ALA A 145 4.76 24.11 -12.66
CA ALA A 145 5.77 24.83 -13.42
C ALA A 145 5.71 24.51 -14.92
N ASP A 146 5.42 23.25 -15.26
CA ASP A 146 5.41 22.76 -16.62
C ASP A 146 4.52 21.50 -16.77
N MET A 147 4.34 21.07 -18.02
CA MET A 147 3.52 19.89 -18.35
C MET A 147 4.09 18.58 -17.79
N PRO A 148 5.40 18.27 -17.86
CA PRO A 148 5.96 17.09 -17.21
C PRO A 148 5.71 17.04 -15.70
N HIS A 149 5.84 18.17 -15.00
CA HIS A 149 5.55 18.29 -13.57
C HIS A 149 4.07 18.01 -13.27
N LEU A 150 3.16 18.60 -14.04
CA LEU A 150 1.72 18.33 -13.94
C LEU A 150 1.43 16.84 -14.15
N LEU A 151 1.94 16.24 -15.23
CA LEU A 151 1.67 14.86 -15.59
C LEU A 151 2.16 13.89 -14.52
N GLY A 152 3.35 14.10 -13.97
CA GLY A 152 3.88 13.33 -12.86
C GLY A 152 2.95 13.37 -11.64
N ASN A 153 2.50 14.55 -11.25
CA ASN A 153 1.59 14.71 -10.12
C ASN A 153 0.20 14.12 -10.37
N VAL A 154 -0.32 14.20 -11.59
CA VAL A 154 -1.60 13.56 -11.97
C VAL A 154 -1.47 12.05 -11.86
N VAL A 155 -0.44 11.44 -12.44
CA VAL A 155 -0.27 9.98 -12.45
C VAL A 155 -0.04 9.45 -11.04
N PHE A 156 0.98 9.95 -10.36
CA PHE A 156 1.32 9.44 -9.02
C PHE A 156 0.27 9.83 -7.98
N GLY A 157 -0.28 11.03 -8.06
CA GLY A 157 -1.37 11.48 -7.19
C GLY A 157 -2.62 10.62 -7.34
N SER A 158 -2.99 10.22 -8.55
CA SER A 158 -4.11 9.32 -8.80
C SER A 158 -3.85 7.92 -8.24
N ILE A 159 -2.67 7.34 -8.51
CA ILE A 159 -2.30 6.00 -8.03
C ILE A 159 -2.31 5.96 -6.49
N PHE A 160 -1.59 6.87 -5.86
CA PHE A 160 -1.53 6.90 -4.39
C PHE A 160 -2.85 7.34 -3.76
N GLY A 161 -3.59 8.23 -4.42
CA GLY A 161 -4.93 8.63 -4.01
C GLY A 161 -5.91 7.46 -3.96
N ILE A 162 -5.87 6.55 -4.94
CA ILE A 162 -6.65 5.31 -4.95
C ILE A 162 -6.23 4.39 -3.80
N PHE A 163 -4.93 4.20 -3.54
CA PHE A 163 -4.48 3.39 -2.41
C PHE A 163 -4.89 3.98 -1.06
N VAL A 164 -4.79 5.29 -0.90
CA VAL A 164 -5.26 5.99 0.30
C VAL A 164 -6.78 5.87 0.44
N ALA A 165 -7.54 6.01 -0.66
CA ALA A 165 -8.98 5.82 -0.66
C ALA A 165 -9.39 4.41 -0.23
N ASN A 166 -8.67 3.38 -0.69
CA ASN A 166 -8.87 2.00 -0.26
C ASN A 166 -8.64 1.80 1.25
N SER A 167 -7.68 2.53 1.83
CA SER A 167 -7.31 2.39 3.24
C SER A 167 -8.17 3.22 4.20
N PHE A 168 -8.62 4.41 3.77
CA PHE A 168 -9.29 5.39 4.64
C PHE A 168 -10.73 5.71 4.21
N GLY A 169 -11.16 5.21 3.07
CA GLY A 169 -12.38 5.61 2.38
C GLY A 169 -12.16 6.80 1.45
N PRO A 170 -12.92 6.90 0.33
CA PRO A 170 -12.65 7.87 -0.72
C PRO A 170 -12.60 9.32 -0.23
N LEU A 171 -13.67 9.82 0.39
CA LEU A 171 -13.73 11.21 0.83
C LEU A 171 -12.74 11.55 1.95
N ARG A 172 -12.58 10.63 2.93
CA ARG A 172 -11.62 10.84 4.02
C ARG A 172 -10.19 10.79 3.51
N GLY A 173 -9.89 9.81 2.67
CA GLY A 173 -8.55 9.63 2.10
C GLY A 173 -8.11 10.86 1.32
N TRP A 174 -8.92 11.34 0.39
CA TRP A 174 -8.60 12.54 -0.38
C TRP A 174 -8.55 13.81 0.47
N GLY A 175 -9.44 13.93 1.48
CA GLY A 175 -9.35 15.01 2.47
C GLY A 175 -8.03 15.02 3.25
N LEU A 176 -7.57 13.83 3.68
CA LEU A 176 -6.29 13.68 4.37
C LEU A 176 -5.09 13.97 3.45
N ILE A 177 -5.15 13.62 2.16
CA ILE A 177 -4.12 13.93 1.17
C ILE A 177 -3.96 15.45 1.05
N ILE A 178 -5.05 16.17 0.82
CA ILE A 178 -5.03 17.64 0.69
C ILE A 178 -4.55 18.28 2.00
N LEU A 179 -5.04 17.80 3.15
CA LEU A 179 -4.63 18.32 4.45
C LEU A 179 -3.13 18.10 4.71
N SER A 180 -2.59 16.93 4.35
CA SER A 180 -1.16 16.65 4.50
C SER A 180 -0.30 17.54 3.61
N GLY A 181 -0.75 17.83 2.37
CA GLY A 181 -0.08 18.76 1.47
C GLY A 181 -0.11 20.20 2.00
N PHE A 182 -1.25 20.65 2.50
CA PHE A 182 -1.40 21.97 3.11
C PHE A 182 -0.47 22.14 4.32
N ILE A 183 -0.49 21.20 5.28
CA ILE A 183 0.40 21.22 6.45
C ILE A 183 1.87 21.13 6.00
N GLY A 184 2.18 20.28 5.02
CA GLY A 184 3.52 20.13 4.45
C GLY A 184 4.06 21.44 3.88
N ASN A 185 3.25 22.17 3.11
CA ASN A 185 3.62 23.49 2.57
C ASN A 185 3.83 24.51 3.69
N LEU A 186 2.98 24.52 4.72
CA LEU A 186 3.19 25.39 5.89
C LEU A 186 4.51 25.06 6.59
N LEU A 187 4.78 23.80 6.89
CA LEU A 187 6.02 23.38 7.53
C LEU A 187 7.25 23.74 6.67
N ASN A 188 7.17 23.56 5.35
CA ASN A 188 8.24 23.92 4.43
C ASN A 188 8.56 25.43 4.51
N VAL A 189 7.54 26.27 4.49
CA VAL A 189 7.67 27.73 4.61
C VAL A 189 8.26 28.12 5.96
N PHE A 190 7.79 27.55 7.08
CA PHE A 190 8.33 27.79 8.41
C PHE A 190 9.81 27.42 8.54
N ILE A 191 10.21 26.27 7.97
CA ILE A 191 11.60 25.80 8.03
C ILE A 191 12.53 26.70 7.20
N ARG A 192 12.03 27.27 6.09
CA ARG A 192 12.82 28.12 5.19
C ARG A 192 12.92 29.58 5.67
N PHE A 193 12.04 30.00 6.55
CA PHE A 193 12.07 31.37 7.08
C PHE A 193 13.37 31.61 7.89
N PRO A 194 14.04 32.80 7.76
CA PRO A 194 13.62 34.02 7.04
C PRO A 194 14.02 34.11 5.57
N GLY A 195 14.50 33.02 4.97
CA GLY A 195 14.89 33.03 3.55
C GLY A 195 13.69 33.19 2.62
N ASP A 196 13.93 33.80 1.46
CA ASP A 196 12.94 33.91 0.40
C ASP A 196 12.72 32.53 -0.23
N TYR A 197 11.45 32.17 -0.36
CA TYR A 197 11.05 30.91 -0.95
C TYR A 197 9.75 31.06 -1.72
N PHE A 198 9.70 30.39 -2.88
CA PHE A 198 8.51 30.22 -3.70
C PHE A 198 8.40 28.74 -4.07
N GLY A 199 7.21 28.17 -3.92
CA GLY A 199 6.97 26.77 -4.24
C GLY A 199 5.56 26.51 -4.77
N LEU A 200 5.47 25.63 -5.74
CA LEU A 200 4.21 25.20 -6.36
C LEU A 200 4.28 23.73 -6.76
N GLY A 201 3.14 23.12 -6.84
CA GLY A 201 3.00 21.72 -7.26
C GLY A 201 2.20 20.88 -6.28
N ALA A 202 1.48 19.92 -6.82
CA ALA A 202 0.73 18.94 -6.02
C ALA A 202 1.64 17.93 -5.31
N SER A 203 2.94 17.94 -5.61
CA SER A 203 3.88 16.92 -5.13
C SER A 203 3.94 16.82 -3.61
N THR A 204 3.81 17.93 -2.88
CA THR A 204 3.72 17.92 -1.40
C THR A 204 2.55 17.06 -0.92
N ALA A 205 1.39 17.14 -1.57
CA ALA A 205 0.22 16.31 -1.26
C ALA A 205 0.40 14.86 -1.74
N VAL A 206 1.07 14.63 -2.87
CA VAL A 206 1.41 13.29 -3.38
C VAL A 206 2.34 12.56 -2.40
N PHE A 207 3.37 13.23 -1.89
CA PHE A 207 4.21 12.69 -0.82
C PHE A 207 3.44 12.56 0.51
N GLY A 208 2.49 13.45 0.76
CA GLY A 208 1.54 13.31 1.86
C GLY A 208 0.72 12.02 1.76
N ALA A 209 0.24 11.66 0.57
CA ALA A 209 -0.43 10.39 0.34
C ALA A 209 0.46 9.18 0.65
N LEU A 210 1.72 9.22 0.25
CA LEU A 210 2.71 8.21 0.63
C LEU A 210 2.87 8.14 2.16
N GLY A 211 2.99 9.29 2.81
CA GLY A 211 3.07 9.38 4.27
C GLY A 211 1.86 8.79 4.98
N LEU A 212 0.65 9.03 4.47
CA LEU A 212 -0.60 8.45 5.01
C LEU A 212 -0.57 6.91 4.96
N LEU A 213 -0.11 6.34 3.85
CA LEU A 213 0.02 4.90 3.71
C LEU A 213 1.09 4.34 4.64
N VAL A 214 2.22 5.03 4.81
CA VAL A 214 3.26 4.67 5.80
C VAL A 214 2.66 4.69 7.22
N GLY A 215 1.95 5.75 7.59
CA GLY A 215 1.28 5.87 8.89
C GLY A 215 0.29 4.73 9.15
N SER A 216 -0.52 4.37 8.16
CA SER A 216 -1.46 3.24 8.22
C SER A 216 -0.74 1.90 8.44
N GLY A 217 0.38 1.67 7.78
CA GLY A 217 1.14 0.45 7.97
C GLY A 217 1.89 0.41 9.30
N LEU A 218 2.31 1.54 9.84
CA LEU A 218 2.86 1.62 11.19
C LEU A 218 1.80 1.25 12.24
N ASP A 219 0.55 1.71 12.07
CA ASP A 219 -0.57 1.30 12.93
C ASP A 219 -0.81 -0.21 12.84
N LEU A 220 -0.82 -0.79 11.63
CA LEU A 220 -0.97 -2.23 11.45
C LEU A 220 0.17 -3.01 12.11
N ALA A 221 1.43 -2.57 11.92
CA ALA A 221 2.60 -3.19 12.55
C ALA A 221 2.52 -3.14 14.09
N TRP A 222 2.03 -2.03 14.62
CA TRP A 222 1.80 -1.84 16.06
C TRP A 222 0.76 -2.82 16.60
N ARG A 223 -0.40 -2.92 15.94
CA ARG A 223 -1.50 -3.81 16.37
C ARG A 223 -1.13 -5.29 16.26
N GLU A 224 -0.45 -5.69 15.20
CA GLU A 224 -0.04 -7.09 15.00
C GLU A 224 1.24 -7.46 15.74
N ARG A 225 1.89 -6.52 16.44
CA ARG A 225 3.21 -6.71 17.08
C ARG A 225 4.25 -7.32 16.12
N SER A 226 4.12 -7.05 14.84
CA SER A 226 4.94 -7.63 13.77
C SER A 226 5.32 -6.57 12.74
N PHE A 227 6.54 -6.06 12.86
CA PHE A 227 7.10 -5.11 11.89
C PHE A 227 7.18 -5.72 10.47
N ARG A 228 7.41 -7.03 10.38
CA ARG A 228 7.52 -7.76 9.10
C ARG A 228 6.21 -7.77 8.30
N LYS A 229 5.07 -7.85 8.97
CA LYS A 229 3.73 -7.78 8.34
C LYS A 229 3.41 -6.35 7.90
N GLY A 230 3.73 -5.36 8.72
CA GLY A 230 3.61 -3.95 8.35
C GLY A 230 4.44 -3.62 7.10
N VAL A 231 5.72 -4.01 7.06
CA VAL A 231 6.61 -3.78 5.91
C VAL A 231 6.11 -4.45 4.63
N ARG A 232 5.51 -5.64 4.69
CA ARG A 232 4.94 -6.32 3.52
C ARG A 232 3.82 -5.52 2.85
N SER A 233 3.04 -4.77 3.62
CA SER A 233 2.00 -3.86 3.10
C SER A 233 2.60 -2.66 2.35
N PHE A 234 3.89 -2.35 2.58
CA PHE A 234 4.60 -1.23 1.97
C PHE A 234 5.42 -1.61 0.72
N THR A 235 5.53 -2.90 0.37
CA THR A 235 6.36 -3.31 -0.78
C THR A 235 5.98 -2.58 -2.09
N PRO A 236 4.69 -2.43 -2.46
CA PRO A 236 4.30 -1.66 -3.64
C PRO A 236 4.61 -0.17 -3.50
N LEU A 237 4.57 0.33 -2.26
CA LEU A 237 4.84 1.71 -1.93
C LEU A 237 6.32 2.04 -2.04
N LEU A 238 7.18 1.16 -1.53
CA LEU A 238 8.64 1.29 -1.65
C LEU A 238 9.08 1.27 -3.10
N ALA A 239 8.47 0.43 -3.94
CA ALA A 239 8.71 0.43 -5.38
C ALA A 239 8.30 1.76 -6.03
N GLY A 240 7.11 2.28 -5.70
CA GLY A 240 6.64 3.59 -6.16
C GLY A 240 7.53 4.73 -5.68
N LEU A 241 7.96 4.71 -4.42
CA LEU A 241 8.91 5.67 -3.83
C LEU A 241 10.28 5.63 -4.53
N THR A 242 10.77 4.44 -4.86
CA THR A 242 12.05 4.29 -5.57
C THR A 242 11.95 4.90 -6.97
N ILE A 243 10.88 4.62 -7.71
CA ILE A 243 10.65 5.16 -9.05
C ILE A 243 10.48 6.69 -8.98
N PHE A 244 9.73 7.19 -8.01
CA PHE A 244 9.54 8.63 -7.82
C PHE A 244 10.80 9.30 -7.28
N GLY A 245 11.55 8.65 -6.41
CA GLY A 245 12.83 9.13 -5.88
C GLY A 245 13.90 9.29 -6.96
N ILE A 246 13.97 8.34 -7.89
CA ILE A 246 14.90 8.41 -9.03
C ILE A 246 14.56 9.59 -9.95
N ASN A 247 13.28 9.90 -10.14
CA ASN A 247 12.82 10.99 -11.00
C ASN A 247 12.55 12.30 -10.25
N GLY A 248 12.47 12.28 -8.93
CA GLY A 248 11.98 13.38 -8.07
C GLY A 248 12.98 13.91 -7.04
N ILE A 249 14.19 13.35 -6.93
CA ILE A 249 15.21 13.80 -5.97
C ILE A 249 16.41 14.36 -6.70
N GLY A 250 16.70 15.65 -6.47
CA GLY A 250 17.99 16.26 -6.87
C GLY A 250 18.07 16.83 -8.27
N GLY A 251 16.97 16.91 -9.03
CA GLY A 251 16.94 17.66 -10.28
C GLY A 251 16.80 19.18 -10.05
N PRO A 252 17.26 20.03 -10.98
CA PRO A 252 17.02 21.46 -10.88
C PRO A 252 15.50 21.72 -10.86
N GLY A 253 15.05 22.48 -9.86
CA GLY A 253 13.62 22.83 -9.68
C GLY A 253 12.81 21.87 -8.81
N ILE A 254 13.41 20.80 -8.23
CA ILE A 254 12.70 19.89 -7.33
C ILE A 254 12.82 20.35 -5.87
N ASP A 255 11.69 20.60 -5.22
CA ASP A 255 11.65 20.95 -3.81
C ASP A 255 11.60 19.71 -2.90
N THR A 256 12.79 19.15 -2.64
CA THR A 256 12.95 17.99 -1.77
C THR A 256 12.43 18.21 -0.35
N LEU A 257 12.52 19.45 0.18
CA LEU A 257 12.03 19.76 1.52
C LEU A 257 10.50 19.75 1.56
N ALA A 258 9.82 20.28 0.53
CA ALA A 258 8.36 20.19 0.42
C ALA A 258 7.89 18.71 0.35
N HIS A 259 8.60 17.86 -0.39
CA HIS A 259 8.32 16.43 -0.43
C HIS A 259 8.45 15.77 0.95
N LEU A 260 9.54 16.08 1.67
CA LEU A 260 9.78 15.55 3.01
C LEU A 260 8.72 16.03 4.01
N THR A 261 8.40 17.31 4.02
CA THR A 261 7.39 17.88 4.93
C THR A 261 5.99 17.36 4.62
N GLY A 262 5.65 17.15 3.35
CA GLY A 262 4.41 16.48 2.95
C GLY A 262 4.34 15.05 3.47
N MET A 263 5.40 14.25 3.28
CA MET A 263 5.45 12.87 3.74
C MET A 263 5.37 12.78 5.27
N VAL A 264 6.10 13.61 6.00
CA VAL A 264 6.05 13.65 7.47
C VAL A 264 4.65 14.01 7.95
N SER A 265 4.01 15.04 7.36
CA SER A 265 2.63 15.42 7.67
C SER A 265 1.67 14.25 7.43
N GLY A 266 1.84 13.54 6.31
CA GLY A 266 1.05 12.35 5.99
C GLY A 266 1.21 11.22 7.02
N ILE A 267 2.43 10.94 7.48
CA ILE A 267 2.68 9.91 8.52
C ILE A 267 1.94 10.28 9.82
N PHE A 268 2.08 11.53 10.26
CA PHE A 268 1.43 11.99 11.48
C PHE A 268 -0.09 12.03 11.41
N LEU A 269 -0.68 12.22 10.25
CA LEU A 269 -2.12 12.13 10.04
C LEU A 269 -2.59 10.68 9.83
N GLY A 270 -1.83 9.88 9.12
CA GLY A 270 -2.20 8.52 8.71
C GLY A 270 -2.26 7.54 9.86
N PHE A 271 -1.28 7.59 10.77
CA PHE A 271 -1.25 6.69 11.93
C PHE A 271 -2.50 6.83 12.82
N PRO A 272 -2.85 8.01 13.34
CA PRO A 272 -4.05 8.13 14.18
C PRO A 272 -5.35 7.91 13.41
N ALA A 273 -5.42 8.28 12.13
CA ALA A 273 -6.60 8.02 11.30
C ALA A 273 -6.84 6.52 11.13
N ALA A 274 -5.80 5.72 10.85
CA ALA A 274 -5.88 4.27 10.74
C ALA A 274 -6.28 3.63 12.07
N TYR A 275 -5.67 4.06 13.17
CA TYR A 275 -5.99 3.60 14.52
C TYR A 275 -7.47 3.82 14.89
N LEU A 276 -8.01 5.02 14.60
CA LEU A 276 -9.40 5.35 14.88
C LEU A 276 -10.39 4.58 13.99
N LEU A 277 -10.03 4.28 12.74
CA LEU A 277 -10.85 3.49 11.84
C LEU A 277 -10.91 2.03 12.26
N ALA A 278 -9.79 1.45 12.68
CA ALA A 278 -9.74 0.07 13.13
C ALA A 278 -10.65 -0.17 14.35
N ARG A 279 -10.65 0.75 15.33
CA ARG A 279 -11.52 0.67 16.53
C ARG A 279 -13.02 0.72 16.26
N LYS A 280 -13.44 1.09 15.06
CA LYS A 280 -14.86 1.11 14.69
C LYS A 280 -15.33 -0.20 14.06
N VAL A 281 -14.40 -1.07 13.72
CA VAL A 281 -14.67 -2.36 13.08
C VAL A 281 -14.66 -3.50 14.11
N ASP A 282 -13.93 -3.31 15.22
CA ASP A 282 -13.98 -4.17 16.42
C ASP A 282 -15.18 -3.81 17.31
#